data_4d363caec36709d85c930e996cbff85f
#
_entry.id   4d363caec36709d85c930e996cbff85f
#
_cell.length_a   1.000
_cell.length_b   1.000
_cell.length_c   1.000
_cell.angle_alpha   90.00
_cell.angle_beta   90.00
_cell.angle_gamma   90.00
#
_symmetry.space_group_name_H-M   'P 1'
#
loop_
_entity.id
_entity.type
_entity.pdbx_description
1 polymer ?
#
loop_
_entity_poly.entity_id
_entity_poly.type
_entity_poly.pdbx_seq_one_letter_code
_entity_poly.pdbx_strand_id
1 'polypeptide(L)'
;TNHRERKRIAIFEIGKVYLPEHTPQTGDPGDEKLPLEVFRLAMVLSGPICDPSWQDVKPRESSFHDLKGIAKVLFNKLHIESCEFTPGQGAPYHPGVAAAVLIDGKPAGTIGRIHPKVIEAYGLGEREVFAADFDLALLLDASRTDYPFRSFSSQPAVYQDLALVVNDDVP
;
A
#
# COMPACT_ATOMS: atom_id res chain seq x y z
N THR A 1 10.75 20.19 -3.51
CA THR A 1 12.10 20.54 -3.01
C THR A 1 12.85 19.29 -2.58
N ASN A 2 12.25 18.41 -1.80
CA ASN A 2 12.93 17.20 -1.27
C ASN A 2 13.43 16.21 -2.33
N HIS A 3 12.75 16.10 -3.48
CA HIS A 3 13.13 15.17 -4.54
C HIS A 3 14.46 15.49 -5.23
N ARG A 4 14.92 16.74 -5.15
CA ARG A 4 16.22 17.17 -5.70
C ARG A 4 17.37 16.89 -4.75
N GLU A 5 17.11 16.92 -3.45
CA GLU A 5 18.13 16.80 -2.40
C GLU A 5 18.27 15.37 -1.88
N ARG A 6 17.19 14.62 -1.86
CA ARG A 6 17.18 13.25 -1.32
C ARG A 6 16.98 12.21 -2.42
N LYS A 7 17.89 11.26 -2.48
CA LYS A 7 17.80 10.12 -3.40
C LYS A 7 16.68 9.17 -2.94
N ARG A 8 16.59 8.90 -1.65
CA ARG A 8 15.59 8.03 -1.04
C ARG A 8 14.45 8.84 -0.45
N ILE A 9 13.22 8.46 -0.77
CA ILE A 9 11.99 9.01 -0.20
C ILE A 9 11.13 7.85 0.28
N ALA A 10 10.81 7.85 1.56
CA ALA A 10 9.85 6.94 2.17
C ALA A 10 9.06 7.75 3.19
N ILE A 11 7.83 8.08 2.84
CA ILE A 11 6.97 8.96 3.64
C ILE A 11 5.55 8.39 3.70
N PHE A 12 4.82 8.79 4.73
CA PHE A 12 3.39 8.56 4.83
C PHE A 12 2.70 9.82 5.36
N GLU A 13 1.41 9.91 5.11
CA GLU A 13 0.55 10.96 5.63
C GLU A 13 -0.80 10.38 6.02
N ILE A 14 -1.34 10.84 7.14
CA ILE A 14 -2.72 10.60 7.54
C ILE A 14 -3.43 11.94 7.52
N GLY A 15 -4.46 12.05 6.69
CA GLY A 15 -5.17 13.31 6.53
C GLY A 15 -6.60 13.12 6.07
N LYS A 16 -7.37 14.20 6.15
CA LYS A 16 -8.73 14.25 5.60
C LYS A 16 -8.67 14.59 4.12
N VAL A 17 -9.46 13.88 3.33
CA VAL A 17 -9.78 14.26 1.96
C VAL A 17 -11.25 14.66 1.89
N TYR A 18 -11.56 15.60 1.01
CA TYR A 18 -12.89 16.17 0.83
C TYR A 18 -13.42 15.71 -0.52
N LEU A 19 -14.45 14.87 -0.50
CA LEU A 19 -15.08 14.33 -1.71
C LEU A 19 -16.28 15.23 -2.08
N PRO A 20 -16.34 15.76 -3.32
CA PRO A 20 -17.31 16.77 -3.71
C PRO A 20 -18.76 16.26 -3.80
N GLU A 21 -18.97 14.95 -3.79
CA GLU A 21 -20.28 14.35 -4.04
C GLU A 21 -20.87 13.72 -2.77
N HIS A 22 -21.27 14.54 -1.80
CA HIS A 22 -22.20 14.04 -0.80
C HIS A 22 -23.50 14.80 -0.92
N THR A 23 -24.56 14.12 -1.38
CA THR A 23 -25.92 14.63 -1.28
C THR A 23 -26.40 14.31 0.14
N PRO A 24 -26.70 15.31 1.00
CA PRO A 24 -27.26 15.04 2.33
C PRO A 24 -28.52 14.18 2.19
N GLN A 25 -28.65 13.16 3.03
CA GLN A 25 -29.85 12.31 3.06
C GLN A 25 -31.07 13.00 3.70
N THR A 26 -30.87 14.17 4.28
CA THR A 26 -31.91 15.01 4.85
C THR A 26 -32.37 15.99 3.78
N GLY A 27 -33.58 15.81 3.29
CA GLY A 27 -34.21 16.64 2.25
C GLY A 27 -34.57 18.07 2.69
N ASP A 28 -33.78 18.72 3.53
CA ASP A 28 -33.98 20.10 3.95
C ASP A 28 -33.46 21.06 2.87
N PRO A 29 -34.30 22.01 2.38
CA PRO A 29 -33.94 22.94 1.29
C PRO A 29 -32.79 23.91 1.60
N GLY A 30 -32.27 23.91 2.82
CA GLY A 30 -31.21 24.81 3.31
C GLY A 30 -29.85 24.11 3.54
N ASP A 31 -29.75 22.80 3.35
CA ASP A 31 -28.49 22.09 3.49
C ASP A 31 -27.57 22.43 2.30
N GLU A 32 -26.59 23.28 2.53
CA GLU A 32 -25.45 23.42 1.62
C GLU A 32 -24.83 22.05 1.44
N LYS A 33 -24.56 21.68 0.17
CA LYS A 33 -23.87 20.43 -0.17
C LYS A 33 -22.46 20.47 0.39
N LEU A 34 -22.29 20.00 1.63
CA LEU A 34 -20.98 19.87 2.25
C LEU A 34 -20.26 18.67 1.65
N PRO A 35 -18.95 18.78 1.37
CA PRO A 35 -18.17 17.66 0.91
C PRO A 35 -18.11 16.57 1.98
N LEU A 36 -18.09 15.30 1.55
CA LEU A 36 -17.84 14.18 2.45
C LEU A 36 -16.38 14.22 2.90
N GLU A 37 -16.16 14.28 4.21
CA GLU A 37 -14.82 14.20 4.80
C GLU A 37 -14.48 12.75 5.15
N VAL A 38 -13.42 12.24 4.57
CA VAL A 38 -12.90 10.89 4.88
C VAL A 38 -11.42 10.94 5.24
N PHE A 39 -11.03 10.17 6.25
CA PHE A 39 -9.62 10.02 6.59
C PHE A 39 -8.96 8.99 5.68
N ARG A 40 -7.81 9.38 5.14
CA ARG A 40 -6.98 8.51 4.28
C ARG A 40 -5.59 8.35 4.88
N LEU A 41 -4.99 7.20 4.64
CA LEU A 41 -3.57 6.95 4.84
C LEU A 41 -2.91 6.82 3.48
N ALA A 42 -2.06 7.79 3.14
CA ALA A 42 -1.22 7.74 1.95
C ALA A 42 0.21 7.33 2.31
N MET A 43 0.84 6.54 1.45
CA MET A 43 2.24 6.12 1.58
C MET A 43 2.94 6.31 0.24
N VAL A 44 4.19 6.76 0.27
CA VAL A 44 5.00 6.97 -0.93
C VAL A 44 6.41 6.44 -0.72
N LEU A 45 6.90 5.71 -1.71
CA LEU A 45 8.25 5.15 -1.77
C LEU A 45 8.89 5.48 -3.12
N SER A 46 10.14 5.98 -3.10
CA SER A 46 10.90 6.29 -4.31
C SER A 46 12.41 6.29 -4.03
N GLY A 47 13.20 5.89 -5.03
CA GLY A 47 14.66 5.79 -4.92
C GLY A 47 15.12 4.51 -4.23
N PRO A 48 16.38 4.46 -3.74
CA PRO A 48 16.95 3.24 -3.17
C PRO A 48 16.20 2.77 -1.92
N ILE A 49 16.15 1.44 -1.72
CA ILE A 49 15.41 0.82 -0.60
C ILE A 49 15.97 1.19 0.77
N CYS A 50 17.25 1.42 0.86
CA CYS A 50 17.94 1.90 2.06
C CYS A 50 19.01 2.92 1.69
N ASP A 51 19.55 3.60 2.68
CA ASP A 51 20.72 4.45 2.47
C ASP A 51 21.98 3.57 2.29
N PRO A 52 22.97 4.02 1.50
CA PRO A 52 24.23 3.31 1.36
C PRO A 52 24.90 3.04 2.70
N SER A 53 25.44 1.84 2.85
CA SER A 53 26.18 1.40 4.03
C SER A 53 27.48 0.71 3.61
N TRP A 54 28.32 0.38 4.59
CA TRP A 54 29.53 -0.39 4.32
C TRP A 54 29.26 -1.83 3.80
N GLN A 55 28.09 -2.38 4.11
CA GLN A 55 27.64 -3.71 3.64
C GLN A 55 26.97 -3.61 2.27
N ASP A 56 26.28 -2.51 2.00
CA ASP A 56 25.58 -2.26 0.74
C ASP A 56 25.88 -0.85 0.25
N VAL A 57 26.96 -0.75 -0.52
CA VAL A 57 27.45 0.55 -1.04
C VAL A 57 26.51 1.12 -2.10
N LYS A 58 25.79 0.25 -2.83
CA LYS A 58 24.85 0.64 -3.90
C LYS A 58 23.54 -0.12 -3.74
N PRO A 59 22.69 0.29 -2.80
CA PRO A 59 21.40 -0.33 -2.61
C PRO A 59 20.56 -0.32 -3.89
N ARG A 60 19.79 -1.39 -4.10
CA ARG A 60 18.87 -1.47 -5.22
C ARG A 60 17.75 -0.44 -5.11
N GLU A 61 17.17 -0.07 -6.23
CA GLU A 61 15.99 0.77 -6.27
C GLU A 61 14.77 0.07 -5.66
N SER A 62 13.89 0.87 -5.09
CA SER A 62 12.62 0.42 -4.54
C SER A 62 11.72 -0.11 -5.66
N SER A 63 10.84 -1.02 -5.30
CA SER A 63 9.90 -1.66 -6.20
C SER A 63 8.48 -1.67 -5.65
N PHE A 64 7.53 -2.07 -6.47
CA PHE A 64 6.15 -2.35 -6.04
C PHE A 64 6.09 -3.34 -4.86
N HIS A 65 6.94 -4.38 -4.91
CA HIS A 65 6.97 -5.39 -3.86
C HIS A 65 7.45 -4.86 -2.52
N ASP A 66 8.32 -3.86 -2.51
CA ASP A 66 8.78 -3.23 -1.27
C ASP A 66 7.65 -2.46 -0.60
N LEU A 67 6.91 -1.63 -1.36
CA LEU A 67 5.76 -0.92 -0.81
C LEU A 67 4.65 -1.89 -0.37
N LYS A 68 4.39 -2.96 -1.15
CA LYS A 68 3.48 -4.03 -0.75
C LYS A 68 3.93 -4.72 0.54
N GLY A 69 5.23 -4.94 0.71
CA GLY A 69 5.82 -5.49 1.93
C GLY A 69 5.59 -4.59 3.14
N ILE A 70 5.80 -3.28 2.98
CA ILE A 70 5.55 -2.28 4.03
C ILE A 70 4.06 -2.28 4.43
N ALA A 71 3.14 -2.29 3.44
CA ALA A 71 1.71 -2.35 3.70
C ALA A 71 1.33 -3.65 4.46
N LYS A 72 1.88 -4.81 4.06
CA LYS A 72 1.66 -6.06 4.78
C LYS A 72 2.17 -6.02 6.23
N VAL A 73 3.33 -5.41 6.47
CA VAL A 73 3.85 -5.22 7.83
C VAL A 73 2.90 -4.35 8.66
N LEU A 74 2.38 -3.26 8.07
CA LEU A 74 1.37 -2.43 8.72
C LEU A 74 0.12 -3.24 9.08
N PHE A 75 -0.45 -3.98 8.13
CA PHE A 75 -1.65 -4.81 8.39
C PHE A 75 -1.40 -5.86 9.46
N ASN A 76 -0.26 -6.52 9.44
CA ASN A 76 0.13 -7.45 10.49
C ASN A 76 0.24 -6.78 11.88
N LYS A 77 0.75 -5.55 11.94
CA LYS A 77 0.84 -4.78 13.20
C LYS A 77 -0.52 -4.30 13.70
N LEU A 78 -1.47 -4.10 12.81
CA LEU A 78 -2.87 -3.82 13.13
C LEU A 78 -3.69 -5.10 13.39
N HIS A 79 -3.06 -6.28 13.31
CA HIS A 79 -3.71 -7.60 13.46
C HIS A 79 -4.88 -7.81 12.50
N ILE A 80 -4.78 -7.27 11.29
CA ILE A 80 -5.72 -7.52 10.21
C ILE A 80 -5.40 -8.90 9.62
N GLU A 81 -6.32 -9.86 9.81
CA GLU A 81 -6.09 -11.25 9.42
C GLU A 81 -6.38 -11.52 7.95
N SER A 82 -7.40 -10.86 7.39
CA SER A 82 -7.82 -11.07 6.01
C SER A 82 -7.46 -9.86 5.15
N CYS A 83 -6.42 -10.00 4.33
CA CYS A 83 -5.99 -8.99 3.38
C CYS A 83 -5.65 -9.63 2.04
N GLU A 84 -6.34 -9.22 0.99
CA GLU A 84 -6.14 -9.69 -0.36
C GLU A 84 -5.66 -8.57 -1.28
N PHE A 85 -4.79 -8.94 -2.24
CA PHE A 85 -4.33 -8.04 -3.30
C PHE A 85 -4.81 -8.59 -4.64
N THR A 86 -5.67 -7.85 -5.30
CA THR A 86 -6.21 -8.19 -6.62
C THR A 86 -5.70 -7.21 -7.66
N PRO A 87 -5.69 -7.55 -8.96
CA PRO A 87 -5.32 -6.60 -10.00
C PRO A 87 -6.13 -5.31 -9.88
N GLY A 88 -5.43 -4.17 -9.77
CA GLY A 88 -6.02 -2.85 -9.62
C GLY A 88 -5.91 -2.04 -10.90
N GLN A 89 -6.83 -1.11 -11.09
CA GLN A 89 -6.84 -0.17 -12.20
C GLN A 89 -7.29 1.22 -11.73
N GLY A 90 -6.95 2.23 -12.50
CA GLY A 90 -7.40 3.59 -12.27
C GLY A 90 -6.28 4.58 -11.96
N ALA A 91 -6.55 5.85 -12.25
CA ALA A 91 -5.63 6.95 -11.93
C ALA A 91 -5.47 7.06 -10.40
N PRO A 92 -4.30 7.44 -9.92
CA PRO A 92 -3.11 7.91 -10.66
C PRO A 92 -2.10 6.80 -11.02
N TYR A 93 -2.48 5.53 -10.93
CA TYR A 93 -1.57 4.39 -11.02
C TYR A 93 -1.34 3.92 -12.46
N HIS A 94 -0.19 3.30 -12.69
CA HIS A 94 0.13 2.62 -13.94
C HIS A 94 -0.69 1.33 -14.07
N PRO A 95 -1.44 1.10 -15.16
CA PRO A 95 -2.38 -0.02 -15.27
C PRO A 95 -1.73 -1.40 -15.18
N GLY A 96 -0.44 -1.52 -15.53
CA GLY A 96 0.30 -2.79 -15.44
C GLY A 96 0.95 -3.06 -14.08
N VAL A 97 0.96 -2.08 -13.15
CA VAL A 97 1.63 -2.19 -11.85
C VAL A 97 0.77 -1.54 -10.77
N ALA A 98 -0.43 -2.08 -10.58
CA ALA A 98 -1.34 -1.63 -9.54
C ALA A 98 -2.13 -2.82 -8.97
N ALA A 99 -2.48 -2.74 -7.70
CA ALA A 99 -3.33 -3.70 -7.02
C ALA A 99 -4.37 -2.98 -6.17
N ALA A 100 -5.61 -3.45 -6.24
CA ALA A 100 -6.61 -3.13 -5.24
C ALA A 100 -6.37 -3.98 -3.99
N VAL A 101 -6.58 -3.36 -2.84
CA VAL A 101 -6.42 -4.00 -1.54
C VAL A 101 -7.79 -4.18 -0.92
N LEU A 102 -8.12 -5.43 -0.61
CA LEU A 102 -9.37 -5.80 0.05
C LEU A 102 -9.04 -6.26 1.48
N ILE A 103 -9.82 -5.78 2.43
CA ILE A 103 -9.78 -6.22 3.82
C ILE A 103 -11.17 -6.73 4.19
N ASP A 104 -11.24 -7.97 4.64
CA ASP A 104 -12.50 -8.68 4.89
C ASP A 104 -13.48 -8.60 3.69
N GLY A 105 -12.91 -8.70 2.47
CA GLY A 105 -13.66 -8.60 1.20
C GLY A 105 -14.11 -7.19 0.81
N LYS A 106 -13.85 -6.16 1.63
CA LYS A 106 -14.20 -4.76 1.34
C LYS A 106 -13.02 -4.01 0.71
N PRO A 107 -13.26 -3.15 -0.29
CA PRO A 107 -12.19 -2.36 -0.91
C PRO A 107 -11.63 -1.33 0.09
N ALA A 108 -10.42 -1.58 0.55
CA ALA A 108 -9.74 -0.75 1.54
C ALA A 108 -8.78 0.27 0.92
N GLY A 109 -8.40 0.10 -0.34
CA GLY A 109 -7.50 1.04 -1.00
C GLY A 109 -6.82 0.49 -2.23
N THR A 110 -5.82 1.22 -2.69
CA THR A 110 -5.03 0.85 -3.88
C THR A 110 -3.55 1.09 -3.61
N ILE A 111 -2.72 0.23 -4.20
CA ILE A 111 -1.26 0.33 -4.16
C ILE A 111 -0.72 0.14 -5.58
N GLY A 112 0.28 0.92 -5.98
CA GLY A 112 0.83 0.78 -7.33
C GLY A 112 1.98 1.72 -7.64
N ARG A 113 2.52 1.55 -8.84
CA ARG A 113 3.44 2.52 -9.43
C ARG A 113 2.65 3.70 -9.98
N ILE A 114 3.09 4.90 -9.70
CA ILE A 114 2.48 6.12 -10.25
C ILE A 114 2.72 6.19 -11.76
N HIS A 115 1.71 6.60 -12.48
CA HIS A 115 1.76 6.71 -13.94
C HIS A 115 2.78 7.76 -14.39
N PRO A 116 3.61 7.50 -15.45
CA PRO A 116 4.62 8.46 -15.92
C PRO A 116 4.09 9.87 -16.23
N LYS A 117 2.88 9.97 -16.78
CA LYS A 117 2.23 11.28 -17.02
C LYS A 117 2.01 12.09 -15.75
N VAL A 118 1.74 11.42 -14.63
CA VAL A 118 1.59 12.09 -13.32
C VAL A 118 2.96 12.54 -12.81
N ILE A 119 3.99 11.68 -12.95
CA ILE A 119 5.37 12.02 -12.60
C ILE A 119 5.85 13.27 -13.37
N GLU A 120 5.58 13.31 -14.66
CA GLU A 120 5.88 14.45 -15.53
C GLU A 120 5.13 15.71 -15.09
N ALA A 121 3.82 15.62 -14.86
CA ALA A 121 2.98 16.75 -14.44
C ALA A 121 3.44 17.38 -13.11
N TYR A 122 4.00 16.56 -12.20
CA TYR A 122 4.57 17.04 -10.93
C TYR A 122 6.06 17.39 -11.02
N GLY A 123 6.70 17.28 -12.20
CA GLY A 123 8.10 17.63 -12.39
C GLY A 123 9.08 16.77 -11.60
N LEU A 124 8.75 15.50 -11.37
CA LEU A 124 9.55 14.57 -10.55
C LEU A 124 10.71 13.91 -11.33
N GLY A 125 10.87 14.24 -12.61
CA GLY A 125 11.91 13.68 -13.48
C GLY A 125 11.63 12.23 -13.87
N GLU A 126 12.68 11.44 -14.03
CA GLU A 126 12.59 10.03 -14.45
C GLU A 126 12.45 9.04 -13.26
N ARG A 127 12.05 9.51 -12.09
CA ARG A 127 11.96 8.67 -10.90
C ARG A 127 10.77 7.72 -10.97
N GLU A 128 10.99 6.48 -10.59
CA GLU A 128 9.90 5.59 -10.25
C GLU A 128 9.35 5.95 -8.86
N VAL A 129 8.04 6.11 -8.78
CA VAL A 129 7.32 6.40 -7.54
C VAL A 129 6.26 5.34 -7.34
N PHE A 130 6.28 4.72 -6.18
CA PHE A 130 5.27 3.77 -5.74
C PHE A 130 4.45 4.44 -4.65
N ALA A 131 3.13 4.34 -4.74
CA ALA A 131 2.23 4.93 -3.76
C ALA A 131 1.15 3.94 -3.34
N ALA A 132 0.65 4.12 -2.14
CA ALA A 132 -0.54 3.45 -1.62
C ALA A 132 -1.47 4.49 -1.03
N ASP A 133 -2.77 4.24 -1.15
CA ASP A 133 -3.82 5.07 -0.58
C ASP A 133 -4.89 4.16 0.02
N PHE A 134 -5.12 4.27 1.33
CA PHE A 134 -6.01 3.41 2.10
C PHE A 134 -7.09 4.22 2.80
N ASP A 135 -8.28 3.65 2.91
CA ASP A 135 -9.34 4.11 3.78
C ASP A 135 -8.96 3.83 5.24
N LEU A 136 -8.72 4.91 6.01
CA LEU A 136 -8.26 4.75 7.39
C LEU A 136 -9.36 4.19 8.30
N ALA A 137 -10.62 4.52 8.05
CA ALA A 137 -11.74 4.02 8.85
C ALA A 137 -11.84 2.49 8.70
N LEU A 138 -11.75 1.97 7.46
CA LEU A 138 -11.73 0.54 7.21
C LEU A 138 -10.53 -0.17 7.87
N LEU A 139 -9.36 0.45 7.86
CA LEU A 139 -8.19 -0.12 8.54
C LEU A 139 -8.40 -0.21 10.06
N LEU A 140 -8.97 0.84 10.66
CA LEU A 140 -9.23 0.90 12.09
C LEU A 140 -10.34 -0.08 12.51
N ASP A 141 -11.41 -0.18 11.73
CA ASP A 141 -12.52 -1.11 11.99
C ASP A 141 -12.06 -2.59 11.91
N ALA A 142 -11.15 -2.89 10.99
CA ALA A 142 -10.59 -4.24 10.84
C ALA A 142 -9.46 -4.53 11.83
N SER A 143 -8.92 -3.51 12.49
CA SER A 143 -7.82 -3.67 13.44
C SER A 143 -8.28 -4.35 14.73
N ARG A 144 -7.40 -5.16 15.30
CA ARG A 144 -7.65 -5.82 16.59
C ARG A 144 -6.64 -5.37 17.62
N THR A 145 -7.14 -5.03 18.79
CA THR A 145 -6.33 -4.70 19.97
C THR A 145 -6.14 -5.90 20.89
N ASP A 146 -6.98 -6.92 20.74
CA ASP A 146 -6.89 -8.14 21.53
C ASP A 146 -5.88 -9.10 20.91
N TYR A 147 -4.98 -9.58 21.76
CA TYR A 147 -3.93 -10.53 21.41
C TYR A 147 -4.25 -11.88 22.04
N PRO A 148 -5.05 -12.74 21.39
CA PRO A 148 -5.29 -14.06 21.91
C PRO A 148 -3.96 -14.81 21.99
N PHE A 149 -3.63 -15.31 23.17
CA PHE A 149 -2.46 -16.17 23.33
C PHE A 149 -2.65 -17.40 22.42
N ARG A 150 -1.72 -17.58 21.48
CA ARG A 150 -1.59 -18.81 20.70
C ARG A 150 -0.47 -19.63 21.31
N SER A 151 -0.80 -20.79 21.83
CA SER A 151 0.19 -21.74 22.28
C SER A 151 1.12 -22.09 21.12
N PHE A 152 2.44 -22.00 21.35
CA PHE A 152 3.39 -22.53 20.37
C PHE A 152 3.34 -24.05 20.37
N SER A 153 3.65 -24.64 19.21
CA SER A 153 3.69 -26.09 19.08
C SER A 153 4.73 -26.70 20.03
N SER A 154 4.31 -27.65 20.85
CA SER A 154 5.19 -28.47 21.68
C SER A 154 5.83 -29.62 20.89
N GLN A 155 5.40 -29.83 19.64
CA GLN A 155 5.95 -30.87 18.77
C GLN A 155 7.20 -30.35 18.04
N PRO A 156 8.24 -31.19 17.85
CA PRO A 156 9.40 -30.81 17.06
C PRO A 156 8.99 -30.55 15.60
N ALA A 157 9.74 -29.66 14.93
CA ALA A 157 9.55 -29.42 13.50
C ALA A 157 9.84 -30.67 12.69
N VAL A 158 8.99 -30.95 11.71
CA VAL A 158 9.23 -32.01 10.71
C VAL A 158 9.69 -31.33 9.43
N TYR A 159 10.87 -31.70 8.95
CA TYR A 159 11.42 -31.26 7.66
C TYR A 159 11.13 -32.31 6.60
N GLN A 160 10.64 -31.87 5.46
CA GLN A 160 10.37 -32.74 4.32
C GLN A 160 10.98 -32.09 3.09
N ASP A 161 11.72 -32.88 2.32
CA ASP A 161 12.25 -32.49 1.02
C ASP A 161 11.26 -32.91 -0.07
N LEU A 162 10.95 -31.99 -0.99
CA LEU A 162 10.10 -32.26 -2.15
C LEU A 162 10.92 -32.11 -3.41
N ALA A 163 11.17 -33.21 -4.09
CA ALA A 163 11.79 -33.20 -5.42
C ALA A 163 10.71 -33.22 -6.49
N LEU A 164 10.72 -32.23 -7.37
CA LEU A 164 9.82 -32.13 -8.50
C LEU A 164 10.59 -32.33 -9.81
N VAL A 165 10.04 -33.14 -10.69
CA VAL A 165 10.49 -33.27 -12.07
C VAL A 165 9.51 -32.46 -12.91
N VAL A 166 10.02 -31.43 -13.57
CA VAL A 166 9.24 -30.56 -14.47
C VAL A 166 9.81 -30.64 -15.88
N ASN A 167 8.99 -30.35 -16.87
CA ASN A 167 9.46 -30.24 -18.25
C ASN A 167 10.30 -28.97 -18.41
N ASP A 168 11.22 -28.98 -19.39
CA ASP A 168 12.15 -27.87 -19.66
C ASP A 168 11.48 -26.56 -20.09
N ASP A 169 10.20 -26.59 -20.45
CA ASP A 169 9.38 -25.46 -20.88
C ASP A 169 8.64 -24.76 -19.72
N VAL A 170 8.81 -25.20 -18.49
CA VAL A 170 8.26 -24.54 -17.30
C VAL A 170 9.26 -23.50 -16.81
N PRO A 171 8.92 -22.18 -16.83
CA PRO A 171 9.82 -21.10 -16.44
C PRO A 171 10.12 -21.06 -14.95
#